data_12fe21b0a885e8172451589a04a88820
#
_entry.id   12fe21b0a885e8172451589a04a88820
#
_cell.length_a   1.000
_cell.length_b   1.000
_cell.length_c   1.000
_cell.angle_alpha   90.00
_cell.angle_beta   90.00
_cell.angle_gamma   90.00
#
_symmetry.space_group_name_H-M   'P 1'
#
loop_
_entity.id
_entity.type
_entity.pdbx_description
1 polymer ?
#
loop_
_entity_poly.entity_id
_entity_poly.type
_entity_poly.pdbx_seq_one_letter_code
_entity_poly.pdbx_strand_id
1 'polypeptide(L)'
;MLLGNCSLSTLYSTPVDIADLFSRVEALPRDHVLKAVDTHKTWSGPDEYIDALERLPLGPNIAALVGHSDLRAHVMGLDRSTDRSQKPTREESKAMADALNSALDAGLLGMSTMTNPWDKLDGDRYRSRSLPSSYARWSEFRALHKILRRRGRLLQSIPNLNTKYDMAFFLAATTGLGRSPLKVSLLAAADPKASPWIHHVFGPLARLVNGPGRGLFRWQHLPTTFDVYSDGIDLVVFEEFGSGRAALHLREELGRNELLSDEAYRRWFRADFEKKFSSRVWHRDFADAQITECPDASVVGKNVAEVAAERGIHVVDAFLDLVIEHGRKFRWHTTIANHRKRKMDKLINSPGVTVGFSDAGAHLRNMAFYNFGIRLLHRVHEAECDRRPFMSVATAVHKLSAELADFYGVDAGHLRAGDRGDI
;
A
#
# COMPACT_ATOMS: atom_id res chain seq x y z
N MET A 1 -5.14 9.80 -12.55
CA MET A 1 -4.20 9.20 -11.55
C MET A 1 -4.54 9.73 -10.17
N LEU A 2 -4.50 8.91 -9.10
CA LEU A 2 -4.79 9.35 -7.73
C LEU A 2 -3.49 9.29 -6.89
N LEU A 3 -3.04 10.44 -6.41
CA LEU A 3 -1.84 10.61 -5.58
C LEU A 3 -2.19 10.65 -4.09
N GLY A 4 -1.18 10.47 -3.22
CA GLY A 4 -1.35 10.64 -1.77
C GLY A 4 -2.03 9.46 -1.08
N ASN A 5 -1.86 8.22 -1.58
CA ASN A 5 -2.43 7.02 -0.96
C ASN A 5 -1.64 6.59 0.31
N CYS A 6 -2.20 5.67 1.06
CA CYS A 6 -1.52 4.96 2.16
C CYS A 6 -0.96 5.88 3.26
N SER A 7 -1.62 6.98 3.56
CA SER A 7 -1.24 8.01 4.55
C SER A 7 -0.08 8.93 4.17
N LEU A 8 0.48 8.79 2.97
CA LEU A 8 1.62 9.57 2.51
C LEU A 8 1.19 10.65 1.51
N SER A 9 1.70 11.85 1.68
CA SER A 9 1.64 12.93 0.69
C SER A 9 2.87 13.82 0.84
N THR A 10 3.09 14.69 -0.14
CA THR A 10 4.19 15.67 -0.13
C THR A 10 3.68 17.07 0.16
N LEU A 11 2.47 17.17 0.75
CA LEU A 11 1.72 18.42 0.81
C LEU A 11 2.31 19.39 1.83
N TYR A 12 2.52 18.95 3.06
CA TYR A 12 2.83 19.82 4.19
C TYR A 12 4.25 19.67 4.72
N SER A 13 4.75 18.45 4.89
CA SER A 13 6.02 18.17 5.58
C SER A 13 7.24 18.75 4.85
N THR A 14 8.32 18.94 5.61
CA THR A 14 9.60 19.41 5.06
C THR A 14 10.23 18.37 4.13
N PRO A 15 11.13 18.76 3.20
CA PRO A 15 11.81 17.80 2.33
C PRO A 15 12.51 16.66 3.10
N VAL A 16 13.12 16.97 4.25
CA VAL A 16 13.80 15.98 5.10
C VAL A 16 12.81 14.99 5.69
N ASP A 17 11.67 15.47 6.20
CA ASP A 17 10.62 14.60 6.76
C ASP A 17 9.94 13.76 5.68
N ILE A 18 9.70 14.32 4.49
CA ILE A 18 9.18 13.59 3.34
C ILE A 18 10.15 12.45 2.95
N ALA A 19 11.47 12.73 2.90
CA ALA A 19 12.45 11.69 2.61
C ALA A 19 12.42 10.57 3.65
N ASP A 20 12.31 10.89 4.94
CA ASP A 20 12.19 9.90 6.01
C ASP A 20 10.88 9.10 5.94
N LEU A 21 9.77 9.73 5.53
CA LEU A 21 8.45 9.09 5.39
C LEU A 21 8.37 8.14 4.21
N PHE A 22 8.95 8.51 3.06
CA PHE A 22 8.74 7.79 1.79
C PHE A 22 9.78 6.70 1.53
N SER A 23 11.05 6.94 1.83
CA SER A 23 12.15 6.17 1.24
C SER A 23 12.07 4.68 1.48
N ARG A 24 11.85 4.26 2.73
CA ARG A 24 11.77 2.84 3.06
C ARG A 24 10.44 2.21 2.64
N VAL A 25 9.35 2.96 2.74
CA VAL A 25 8.02 2.51 2.32
C VAL A 25 8.02 2.23 0.82
N GLU A 26 8.56 3.16 0.04
CA GLU A 26 8.55 3.10 -1.42
C GLU A 26 9.76 2.35 -2.03
N ALA A 27 10.62 1.80 -1.17
CA ALA A 27 11.87 1.11 -1.56
C ALA A 27 12.77 1.98 -2.46
N LEU A 28 12.87 3.27 -2.14
CA LEU A 28 13.69 4.25 -2.86
C LEU A 28 14.89 4.68 -2.01
N PRO A 29 16.07 4.92 -2.61
CA PRO A 29 17.20 5.50 -1.89
C PRO A 29 16.84 6.87 -1.32
N ARG A 30 17.06 7.07 -0.02
CA ARG A 30 16.66 8.28 0.71
C ARG A 30 17.23 9.56 0.10
N ASP A 31 18.49 9.52 -0.30
CA ASP A 31 19.17 10.69 -0.86
C ASP A 31 18.57 11.12 -2.21
N HIS A 32 18.08 10.14 -2.99
CA HIS A 32 17.35 10.43 -4.23
C HIS A 32 16.00 11.08 -3.95
N VAL A 33 15.26 10.58 -2.97
CA VAL A 33 13.97 11.18 -2.55
C VAL A 33 14.20 12.59 -2.01
N LEU A 34 15.17 12.77 -1.11
CA LEU A 34 15.51 14.07 -0.54
C LEU A 34 15.89 15.07 -1.64
N LYS A 35 16.80 14.69 -2.55
CA LYS A 35 17.22 15.55 -3.65
C LYS A 35 16.05 15.92 -4.56
N ALA A 36 15.19 14.98 -4.90
CA ALA A 36 14.03 15.23 -5.76
C ALA A 36 13.05 16.20 -5.10
N VAL A 37 12.72 15.95 -3.83
CA VAL A 37 11.77 16.81 -3.09
C VAL A 37 12.36 18.19 -2.85
N ASP A 38 13.62 18.30 -2.44
CA ASP A 38 14.30 19.58 -2.20
C ASP A 38 14.40 20.42 -3.49
N THR A 39 14.58 19.77 -4.63
CA THR A 39 14.66 20.44 -5.94
C THR A 39 13.28 20.90 -6.44
N HIS A 40 12.24 20.11 -6.25
CA HIS A 40 10.95 20.31 -6.94
C HIS A 40 9.81 20.79 -6.05
N LYS A 41 9.90 20.62 -4.73
CA LYS A 41 8.85 21.10 -3.81
C LYS A 41 8.97 22.61 -3.60
N THR A 42 8.13 23.35 -4.31
CA THR A 42 8.06 24.81 -4.23
C THR A 42 6.85 25.31 -3.45
N TRP A 43 6.06 24.41 -2.88
CA TRP A 43 4.82 24.69 -2.17
C TRP A 43 4.95 24.43 -0.67
N SER A 44 4.20 25.18 0.11
CA SER A 44 4.06 25.04 1.57
C SER A 44 2.62 24.73 2.00
N GLY A 45 1.68 24.81 1.06
CA GLY A 45 0.25 24.60 1.30
C GLY A 45 -0.49 24.04 0.08
N PRO A 46 -1.80 23.75 0.25
CA PRO A 46 -2.57 23.04 -0.77
C PRO A 46 -2.79 23.85 -2.05
N ASP A 47 -3.02 25.14 -1.99
CA ASP A 47 -3.24 25.95 -3.19
C ASP A 47 -1.97 26.00 -4.06
N GLU A 48 -0.82 26.27 -3.44
CA GLU A 48 0.48 26.27 -4.11
C GLU A 48 0.82 24.86 -4.69
N TYR A 49 0.40 23.79 -4.00
CA TYR A 49 0.57 22.42 -4.49
C TYR A 49 -0.24 22.18 -5.76
N ILE A 50 -1.49 22.61 -5.80
CA ILE A 50 -2.34 22.51 -7.00
C ILE A 50 -1.73 23.32 -8.14
N ASP A 51 -1.37 24.58 -7.88
CA ASP A 51 -0.72 25.46 -8.86
C ASP A 51 0.58 24.84 -9.42
N ALA A 52 1.36 24.17 -8.58
CA ALA A 52 2.58 23.49 -9.01
C ALA A 52 2.26 22.30 -9.92
N LEU A 53 1.24 21.51 -9.61
CA LEU A 53 0.80 20.39 -10.45
C LEU A 53 0.24 20.87 -11.79
N GLU A 54 -0.54 21.95 -11.82
CA GLU A 54 -1.13 22.50 -13.04
C GLU A 54 -0.07 23.04 -14.01
N ARG A 55 1.09 23.47 -13.51
CA ARG A 55 2.21 23.94 -14.34
C ARG A 55 3.04 22.78 -14.95
N LEU A 56 2.86 21.56 -14.48
CA LEU A 56 3.61 20.41 -15.03
C LEU A 56 2.96 19.91 -16.33
N PRO A 57 3.75 19.50 -17.32
CA PRO A 57 3.24 18.92 -18.57
C PRO A 57 2.80 17.45 -18.31
N LEU A 58 1.72 17.28 -17.54
CA LEU A 58 1.22 15.96 -17.15
C LEU A 58 0.37 15.34 -18.27
N GLY A 59 0.63 14.08 -18.59
CA GLY A 59 -0.21 13.32 -19.53
C GLY A 59 -1.55 12.93 -18.93
N PRO A 60 -1.60 12.25 -17.77
CA PRO A 60 -2.85 11.84 -17.13
C PRO A 60 -3.46 12.96 -16.30
N ASN A 61 -4.79 12.96 -16.17
CA ASN A 61 -5.47 13.75 -15.14
C ASN A 61 -5.02 13.32 -13.75
N ILE A 62 -4.78 14.30 -12.88
CA ILE A 62 -4.31 14.07 -11.51
C ILE A 62 -5.41 14.45 -10.52
N ALA A 63 -5.56 13.62 -9.51
CA ALA A 63 -6.29 13.93 -8.28
C ALA A 63 -5.41 13.56 -7.08
N ALA A 64 -5.61 14.19 -5.94
CA ALA A 64 -4.77 13.96 -4.77
C ALA A 64 -5.56 13.79 -3.48
N LEU A 65 -4.95 13.09 -2.53
CA LEU A 65 -5.41 12.93 -1.14
C LEU A 65 -4.40 13.56 -0.18
N VAL A 66 -4.90 14.05 0.95
CA VAL A 66 -4.04 14.43 2.08
C VAL A 66 -3.56 13.18 2.79
N GLY A 67 -2.27 12.99 2.92
CA GLY A 67 -1.69 11.92 3.72
C GLY A 67 -1.81 12.21 5.23
N HIS A 68 -2.45 11.33 5.99
CA HIS A 68 -2.58 11.51 7.44
C HIS A 68 -1.22 11.51 8.16
N SER A 69 -0.24 10.75 7.67
CA SER A 69 1.12 10.76 8.21
C SER A 69 1.84 12.07 7.93
N ASP A 70 1.67 12.64 6.73
CA ASP A 70 2.18 13.97 6.38
C ASP A 70 1.56 15.05 7.27
N LEU A 71 0.23 15.03 7.43
CA LEU A 71 -0.50 15.96 8.29
C LEU A 71 -0.04 15.92 9.75
N ARG A 72 0.14 14.71 10.31
CA ARG A 72 0.63 14.53 11.69
C ARG A 72 2.08 14.98 11.85
N ALA A 73 2.95 14.63 10.88
CA ALA A 73 4.36 15.04 10.89
C ALA A 73 4.49 16.56 10.84
N HIS A 74 3.69 17.23 9.99
CA HIS A 74 3.67 18.68 9.88
C HIS A 74 3.25 19.36 11.18
N VAL A 75 2.17 18.90 11.83
CA VAL A 75 1.59 19.59 13.00
C VAL A 75 2.30 19.23 14.30
N MET A 76 2.72 17.98 14.49
CA MET A 76 3.30 17.48 15.75
C MET A 76 4.82 17.29 15.68
N GLY A 77 5.42 17.34 14.49
CA GLY A 77 6.78 16.86 14.23
C GLY A 77 6.87 15.32 14.23
N LEU A 78 7.90 14.77 13.55
CA LEU A 78 8.08 13.31 13.46
C LEU A 78 8.34 12.67 14.83
N ASP A 79 9.02 13.36 15.75
CA ASP A 79 9.30 12.80 17.07
C ASP A 79 8.01 12.48 17.85
N ARG A 80 7.18 13.47 18.07
CA ARG A 80 5.95 13.31 18.84
C ARG A 80 4.89 12.51 18.11
N SER A 81 4.79 12.67 16.79
CA SER A 81 3.80 11.95 15.97
C SER A 81 4.05 10.45 15.88
N THR A 82 5.27 9.99 16.19
CA THR A 82 5.68 8.58 16.20
C THR A 82 5.98 8.03 17.59
N ASP A 83 5.49 8.69 18.62
CA ASP A 83 5.55 8.24 20.02
C ASP A 83 4.14 7.86 20.50
N ARG A 84 3.96 6.60 20.94
CA ARG A 84 2.68 6.08 21.44
C ARG A 84 2.20 6.74 22.73
N SER A 85 3.11 7.29 23.53
CA SER A 85 2.79 8.02 24.77
C SER A 85 2.17 9.37 24.48
N GLN A 86 2.52 9.98 23.33
CA GLN A 86 2.08 11.28 22.93
C GLN A 86 0.70 11.25 22.26
N LYS A 87 -0.07 12.30 22.48
CA LYS A 87 -1.32 12.60 21.80
C LYS A 87 -1.28 14.05 21.34
N PRO A 88 -2.01 14.41 20.27
CA PRO A 88 -2.12 15.80 19.88
C PRO A 88 -2.80 16.63 20.99
N THR A 89 -2.34 17.84 21.18
CA THR A 89 -3.02 18.84 22.02
C THR A 89 -4.34 19.26 21.36
N ARG A 90 -5.10 20.15 22.04
CA ARG A 90 -6.32 20.71 21.42
C ARG A 90 -5.99 21.61 20.25
N GLU A 91 -4.93 22.41 20.36
CA GLU A 91 -4.42 23.29 19.33
C GLU A 91 -3.93 22.50 18.12
N GLU A 92 -3.15 21.43 18.34
CA GLU A 92 -2.69 20.54 17.27
C GLU A 92 -3.85 19.80 16.59
N SER A 93 -4.82 19.34 17.36
CA SER A 93 -6.03 18.70 16.79
C SER A 93 -6.83 19.69 15.94
N LYS A 94 -6.89 20.98 16.36
CA LYS A 94 -7.51 22.03 15.56
C LYS A 94 -6.68 22.32 14.32
N ALA A 95 -5.37 22.44 14.43
CA ALA A 95 -4.48 22.70 13.29
C ALA A 95 -4.58 21.59 12.23
N MET A 96 -4.63 20.31 12.63
CA MET A 96 -4.88 19.19 11.70
C MET A 96 -6.24 19.31 11.01
N ALA A 97 -7.28 19.69 11.75
CA ALA A 97 -8.61 19.90 11.19
C ALA A 97 -8.66 21.05 10.20
N ASP A 98 -8.02 22.17 10.52
CA ASP A 98 -7.93 23.37 9.68
C ASP A 98 -7.13 23.06 8.40
N ALA A 99 -5.98 22.40 8.51
CA ALA A 99 -5.17 21.99 7.37
C ALA A 99 -5.92 21.02 6.45
N LEU A 100 -6.64 20.01 7.02
CA LEU A 100 -7.48 19.15 6.20
C LEU A 100 -8.58 19.94 5.47
N ASN A 101 -9.26 20.88 6.15
CA ASN A 101 -10.29 21.69 5.51
C ASN A 101 -9.70 22.54 4.37
N SER A 102 -8.55 23.20 4.58
CA SER A 102 -7.87 24.00 3.56
C SER A 102 -7.54 23.14 2.32
N ALA A 103 -7.01 21.94 2.53
CA ALA A 103 -6.74 21.03 1.41
C ALA A 103 -7.99 20.60 0.64
N LEU A 104 -9.11 20.37 1.36
CA LEU A 104 -10.39 20.05 0.72
C LEU A 104 -11.01 21.26 -0.01
N ASP A 105 -10.76 22.47 0.46
CA ASP A 105 -11.18 23.73 -0.20
C ASP A 105 -10.38 23.97 -1.49
N ALA A 106 -9.07 23.66 -1.47
CA ALA A 106 -8.22 23.69 -2.66
C ALA A 106 -8.56 22.61 -3.71
N GLY A 107 -9.45 21.66 -3.41
CA GLY A 107 -9.94 20.66 -4.37
C GLY A 107 -9.44 19.24 -4.17
N LEU A 108 -8.63 18.96 -3.14
CA LEU A 108 -8.21 17.57 -2.86
C LEU A 108 -9.43 16.67 -2.58
N LEU A 109 -9.39 15.44 -3.06
CA LEU A 109 -10.53 14.51 -3.02
C LEU A 109 -10.87 14.00 -1.63
N GLY A 110 -9.93 14.04 -0.70
CA GLY A 110 -10.12 13.50 0.64
C GLY A 110 -8.80 13.27 1.37
N MET A 111 -8.79 12.27 2.24
CA MET A 111 -7.64 11.92 3.06
C MET A 111 -7.30 10.43 2.90
N SER A 112 -6.03 10.11 2.89
CA SER A 112 -5.55 8.75 3.05
C SER A 112 -5.01 8.53 4.46
N THR A 113 -5.16 7.31 4.97
CA THR A 113 -4.62 6.91 6.27
C THR A 113 -4.14 5.47 6.26
N MET A 114 -3.42 5.09 7.31
CA MET A 114 -2.93 3.74 7.49
C MET A 114 -2.89 3.41 8.99
N THR A 115 -3.31 2.20 9.34
CA THR A 115 -3.13 1.66 10.70
C THR A 115 -2.17 0.48 10.72
N ASN A 116 -1.69 0.04 9.54
CA ASN A 116 -0.69 -1.02 9.43
C ASN A 116 0.66 -0.53 9.99
N PRO A 117 1.30 -1.27 10.93
CA PRO A 117 2.55 -0.84 11.55
C PRO A 117 3.81 -1.27 10.79
N TRP A 118 3.70 -1.94 9.63
CA TRP A 118 4.85 -2.49 8.92
C TRP A 118 5.60 -1.46 8.09
N ASP A 119 4.93 -0.41 7.66
CA ASP A 119 5.57 0.68 6.95
C ASP A 119 6.35 1.55 7.93
N LYS A 120 7.65 1.71 7.63
CA LYS A 120 8.63 2.26 8.56
C LYS A 120 9.32 3.49 7.99
N LEU A 121 9.63 4.43 8.88
CA LEU A 121 10.49 5.55 8.58
C LEU A 121 11.91 5.10 8.22
N ASP A 122 12.54 5.84 7.32
CA ASP A 122 13.97 5.78 7.05
C ASP A 122 14.72 6.93 7.77
N GLY A 123 15.95 7.21 7.34
CA GLY A 123 16.82 8.21 7.96
C GLY A 123 17.39 7.78 9.31
N ASP A 124 18.21 8.63 9.91
CA ASP A 124 18.91 8.29 11.14
C ASP A 124 18.15 8.72 12.40
N ARG A 125 17.28 9.74 12.27
CA ARG A 125 16.56 10.33 13.41
C ARG A 125 15.52 9.39 14.03
N TYR A 126 14.71 8.73 13.20
CA TYR A 126 13.52 7.96 13.66
C TYR A 126 13.40 6.61 12.96
N ARG A 127 14.53 6.05 12.52
CA ARG A 127 14.59 4.81 11.77
C ARG A 127 13.79 3.69 12.43
N SER A 128 13.02 2.95 11.61
CA SER A 128 12.18 1.82 12.02
C SER A 128 11.02 2.15 12.94
N ARG A 129 10.75 3.41 13.26
CA ARG A 129 9.43 3.78 13.78
C ARG A 129 8.39 3.61 12.66
N SER A 130 7.18 3.20 13.01
CA SER A 130 6.08 3.12 12.03
C SER A 130 5.67 4.51 11.56
N LEU A 131 4.92 4.58 10.46
CA LEU A 131 4.40 5.86 9.96
C LEU A 131 3.51 6.55 11.00
N PRO A 132 3.52 7.89 11.06
CA PRO A 132 2.79 8.69 12.06
C PRO A 132 1.32 8.31 12.23
N SER A 133 0.58 8.00 11.14
CA SER A 133 -0.84 7.65 11.21
C SER A 133 -1.13 6.37 12.01
N SER A 134 -0.17 5.43 12.08
CA SER A 134 -0.32 4.19 12.87
C SER A 134 -0.27 4.41 14.40
N TYR A 135 0.13 5.59 14.84
CA TYR A 135 0.11 6.01 16.25
C TYR A 135 -1.14 6.83 16.61
N ALA A 136 -1.94 7.22 15.59
CA ALA A 136 -3.14 8.01 15.82
C ALA A 136 -4.18 7.25 16.64
N ARG A 137 -4.87 7.97 17.53
CA ARG A 137 -5.96 7.41 18.35
C ARG A 137 -7.28 7.44 17.60
N TRP A 138 -8.19 6.54 17.93
CA TRP A 138 -9.51 6.49 17.30
C TRP A 138 -10.33 7.78 17.47
N SER A 139 -10.05 8.58 18.50
CA SER A 139 -10.66 9.92 18.67
C SER A 139 -10.23 10.89 17.57
N GLU A 140 -8.96 10.86 17.19
CA GLU A 140 -8.42 11.67 16.09
C GLU A 140 -9.01 11.22 14.74
N PHE A 141 -9.00 9.91 14.46
CA PHE A 141 -9.67 9.37 13.29
C PHE A 141 -11.13 9.82 13.19
N ARG A 142 -11.90 9.72 14.29
CA ARG A 142 -13.31 10.16 14.30
C ARG A 142 -13.48 11.65 14.03
N ALA A 143 -12.58 12.49 14.53
CA ALA A 143 -12.63 13.94 14.28
C ALA A 143 -12.41 14.26 12.79
N LEU A 144 -11.37 13.69 12.17
CA LEU A 144 -11.07 13.87 10.75
C LEU A 144 -12.14 13.23 9.85
N HIS A 145 -12.64 12.03 10.18
CA HIS A 145 -13.74 11.39 9.46
C HIS A 145 -15.04 12.22 9.49
N LYS A 146 -15.30 12.96 10.56
CA LYS A 146 -16.45 13.87 10.65
C LYS A 146 -16.35 15.01 9.63
N ILE A 147 -15.15 15.54 9.41
CA ILE A 147 -14.90 16.55 8.37
C ILE A 147 -15.18 15.95 6.98
N LEU A 148 -14.51 14.83 6.66
CA LEU A 148 -14.69 14.16 5.37
C LEU A 148 -16.16 13.84 5.08
N ARG A 149 -16.86 13.30 6.07
CA ARG A 149 -18.29 12.96 5.96
C ARG A 149 -19.16 14.17 5.68
N ARG A 150 -18.97 15.27 6.40
CA ARG A 150 -19.74 16.50 6.21
C ARG A 150 -19.56 17.11 4.82
N ARG A 151 -18.38 16.91 4.25
CA ARG A 151 -17.99 17.43 2.95
C ARG A 151 -18.20 16.44 1.80
N GLY A 152 -18.71 15.22 2.08
CA GLY A 152 -18.88 14.18 1.08
C GLY A 152 -17.58 13.67 0.46
N ARG A 153 -16.45 13.83 1.18
CA ARG A 153 -15.11 13.50 0.68
C ARG A 153 -14.68 12.09 1.05
N LEU A 154 -13.64 11.59 0.36
CA LEU A 154 -13.14 10.23 0.44
C LEU A 154 -12.20 10.01 1.63
N LEU A 155 -12.29 8.82 2.23
CA LEU A 155 -11.26 8.21 3.05
C LEU A 155 -10.69 6.98 2.34
N GLN A 156 -9.40 6.98 2.06
CA GLN A 156 -8.65 5.79 1.61
C GLN A 156 -7.86 5.23 2.79
N SER A 157 -7.75 3.90 2.93
CA SER A 157 -6.96 3.32 4.01
C SER A 157 -6.41 1.93 3.71
N ILE A 158 -5.29 1.63 4.40
CA ILE A 158 -4.80 0.27 4.62
C ILE A 158 -5.00 -0.03 6.11
N PRO A 159 -5.95 -0.90 6.48
CA PRO A 159 -6.14 -1.32 7.87
C PRO A 159 -5.01 -2.23 8.33
N ASN A 160 -4.74 -2.26 9.63
CA ASN A 160 -3.86 -3.25 10.21
C ASN A 160 -4.49 -4.65 10.06
N LEU A 161 -3.86 -5.49 9.26
CA LEU A 161 -4.35 -6.83 8.95
C LEU A 161 -4.20 -7.81 10.13
N ASN A 162 -3.39 -7.46 11.13
CA ASN A 162 -3.22 -8.27 12.34
C ASN A 162 -4.38 -8.10 13.34
N THR A 163 -5.19 -7.05 13.19
CA THR A 163 -6.26 -6.71 14.12
C THR A 163 -7.62 -6.62 13.42
N LYS A 164 -8.58 -7.42 13.88
CA LYS A 164 -9.93 -7.44 13.30
C LYS A 164 -10.72 -6.17 13.61
N TYR A 165 -10.44 -5.51 14.73
CA TYR A 165 -11.16 -4.31 15.14
C TYR A 165 -10.82 -3.08 14.29
N ASP A 166 -9.61 -2.98 13.72
CA ASP A 166 -9.28 -1.92 12.77
C ASP A 166 -10.19 -1.97 11.55
N MET A 167 -10.35 -3.17 11.00
CA MET A 167 -11.28 -3.40 9.90
C MET A 167 -12.72 -3.04 10.29
N ALA A 168 -13.18 -3.51 11.45
CA ALA A 168 -14.52 -3.21 11.95
C ALA A 168 -14.74 -1.70 12.14
N PHE A 169 -13.70 -0.97 12.61
CA PHE A 169 -13.76 0.48 12.76
C PHE A 169 -13.97 1.20 11.41
N PHE A 170 -13.20 0.85 10.39
CA PHE A 170 -13.35 1.47 9.06
C PHE A 170 -14.69 1.11 8.41
N LEU A 171 -15.16 -0.12 8.57
CA LEU A 171 -16.48 -0.53 8.08
C LEU A 171 -17.61 0.23 8.81
N ALA A 172 -17.52 0.38 10.13
CA ALA A 172 -18.46 1.18 10.89
C ALA A 172 -18.40 2.68 10.51
N ALA A 173 -17.21 3.18 10.17
CA ALA A 173 -17.05 4.58 9.75
C ALA A 173 -17.82 4.89 8.47
N THR A 174 -17.92 3.95 7.52
CA THR A 174 -18.64 4.17 6.26
C THR A 174 -20.17 4.13 6.38
N THR A 175 -20.73 3.55 7.45
CA THR A 175 -22.21 3.38 7.55
C THR A 175 -22.98 4.70 7.58
N GLY A 176 -24.15 4.69 6.90
CA GLY A 176 -25.10 5.80 6.85
C GLY A 176 -26.29 5.68 7.81
N LEU A 177 -26.20 4.81 8.82
CA LEU A 177 -27.26 4.63 9.81
C LEU A 177 -27.35 5.86 10.74
N GLY A 178 -28.43 6.62 10.62
CA GLY A 178 -28.67 7.85 11.39
C GLY A 178 -27.73 9.03 11.08
N ARG A 179 -26.97 8.94 9.98
CA ARG A 179 -26.01 9.98 9.55
C ARG A 179 -25.69 9.84 8.05
N SER A 180 -25.09 10.87 7.45
CA SER A 180 -24.53 10.74 6.10
C SER A 180 -23.41 9.71 6.07
N PRO A 181 -23.34 8.81 5.06
CA PRO A 181 -22.27 7.85 4.93
C PRO A 181 -20.93 8.54 4.64
N LEU A 182 -19.83 7.92 5.05
CA LEU A 182 -18.49 8.29 4.62
C LEU A 182 -18.11 7.43 3.43
N LYS A 183 -17.61 8.04 2.36
CA LYS A 183 -16.99 7.29 1.26
C LYS A 183 -15.67 6.68 1.76
N VAL A 184 -15.56 5.35 1.73
CA VAL A 184 -14.36 4.63 2.20
C VAL A 184 -13.89 3.67 1.12
N SER A 185 -12.59 3.75 0.80
CA SER A 185 -11.89 2.84 -0.11
C SER A 185 -10.74 2.15 0.64
N LEU A 186 -10.78 0.82 0.75
CA LEU A 186 -9.76 0.05 1.48
C LEU A 186 -8.92 -0.83 0.55
N LEU A 187 -7.64 -0.88 0.79
CA LEU A 187 -6.73 -1.90 0.28
C LEU A 187 -6.78 -3.16 1.17
N ALA A 188 -6.78 -4.35 0.63
CA ALA A 188 -7.13 -4.72 -0.73
C ALA A 188 -7.99 -5.97 -0.70
N ALA A 189 -8.96 -6.06 -1.61
CA ALA A 189 -9.57 -7.35 -1.92
C ALA A 189 -8.57 -8.17 -2.73
N ALA A 190 -8.12 -9.29 -2.20
CA ALA A 190 -7.15 -10.15 -2.84
C ALA A 190 -7.45 -11.63 -2.56
N ASP A 191 -6.83 -12.50 -3.33
CA ASP A 191 -6.78 -13.95 -3.09
C ASP A 191 -5.37 -14.35 -2.62
N PRO A 192 -5.01 -14.09 -1.31
CA PRO A 192 -3.66 -14.28 -0.81
C PRO A 192 -3.34 -15.77 -0.63
N LYS A 193 -2.11 -16.17 -0.96
CA LYS A 193 -1.61 -17.54 -0.74
C LYS A 193 -1.61 -17.89 0.75
N ALA A 194 -1.27 -16.92 1.61
CA ALA A 194 -1.22 -17.13 3.06
C ALA A 194 -2.61 -17.39 3.70
N SER A 195 -3.70 -16.93 3.07
CA SER A 195 -5.07 -17.06 3.59
C SER A 195 -6.07 -17.29 2.46
N PRO A 196 -6.06 -18.46 1.82
CA PRO A 196 -6.76 -18.70 0.55
C PRO A 196 -8.28 -18.75 0.65
N TRP A 197 -8.87 -18.64 1.84
CA TRP A 197 -10.31 -18.57 2.08
C TRP A 197 -10.85 -17.13 2.14
N ILE A 198 -9.99 -16.13 2.39
CA ILE A 198 -10.44 -14.76 2.69
C ILE A 198 -11.13 -14.07 1.51
N HIS A 199 -10.83 -14.49 0.26
CA HIS A 199 -11.48 -13.96 -0.93
C HIS A 199 -13.01 -14.13 -0.91
N HIS A 200 -13.55 -15.06 -0.12
CA HIS A 200 -14.99 -15.24 0.04
C HIS A 200 -15.65 -14.15 0.91
N VAL A 201 -14.87 -13.40 1.70
CA VAL A 201 -15.40 -12.45 2.68
C VAL A 201 -15.69 -11.08 2.06
N PHE A 202 -14.90 -10.65 1.07
CA PHE A 202 -14.93 -9.28 0.57
C PHE A 202 -16.31 -8.87 -0.02
N GLY A 203 -16.87 -9.66 -0.91
CA GLY A 203 -18.15 -9.36 -1.53
C GLY A 203 -19.33 -9.34 -0.55
N PRO A 204 -19.53 -10.39 0.28
CA PRO A 204 -20.59 -10.39 1.28
C PRO A 204 -20.49 -9.23 2.28
N LEU A 205 -19.27 -8.91 2.72
CA LEU A 205 -19.04 -7.80 3.66
C LEU A 205 -19.38 -6.45 3.03
N ALA A 206 -18.98 -6.23 1.76
CA ALA A 206 -19.33 -5.01 1.05
C ALA A 206 -20.83 -4.89 0.82
N ARG A 207 -21.54 -6.01 0.51
CA ARG A 207 -23.01 -6.01 0.42
C ARG A 207 -23.69 -5.64 1.74
N LEU A 208 -23.24 -6.21 2.84
CA LEU A 208 -23.77 -5.90 4.18
C LEU A 208 -23.61 -4.42 4.53
N VAL A 209 -22.43 -3.88 4.28
CA VAL A 209 -22.11 -2.49 4.62
C VAL A 209 -22.85 -1.51 3.70
N ASN A 210 -22.87 -1.76 2.39
CA ASN A 210 -23.50 -0.86 1.42
C ASN A 210 -25.03 -1.00 1.36
N GLY A 211 -25.58 -2.16 1.63
CA GLY A 211 -27.03 -2.42 1.67
C GLY A 211 -27.64 -2.01 3.01
N PRO A 212 -27.80 -2.94 3.97
CA PRO A 212 -28.39 -2.63 5.28
C PRO A 212 -27.66 -1.51 6.03
N GLY A 213 -26.34 -1.43 5.92
CA GLY A 213 -25.53 -0.38 6.53
C GLY A 213 -25.63 0.98 5.87
N ARG A 214 -26.26 1.09 4.68
CA ARG A 214 -26.36 2.32 3.88
C ARG A 214 -25.00 3.02 3.70
N GLY A 215 -23.93 2.23 3.55
CA GLY A 215 -22.56 2.72 3.43
C GLY A 215 -22.16 3.06 2.00
N LEU A 216 -21.06 3.78 1.86
CA LEU A 216 -20.38 4.05 0.58
C LEU A 216 -18.98 3.44 0.64
N PHE A 217 -18.92 2.13 0.55
CA PHE A 217 -17.72 1.33 0.77
C PHE A 217 -17.25 0.64 -0.51
N ARG A 218 -15.93 0.68 -0.76
CA ARG A 218 -15.26 -0.04 -1.84
C ARG A 218 -14.00 -0.73 -1.36
N TRP A 219 -13.79 -1.93 -1.87
CA TRP A 219 -12.48 -2.60 -1.86
C TRP A 219 -11.72 -2.27 -3.13
N GLN A 220 -10.44 -1.94 -3.02
CA GLN A 220 -9.55 -1.87 -4.18
C GLN A 220 -9.03 -3.27 -4.50
N HIS A 221 -8.95 -3.60 -5.79
CA HIS A 221 -8.48 -4.90 -6.28
C HIS A 221 -7.50 -4.73 -7.44
N LEU A 222 -6.40 -5.47 -7.39
CA LEU A 222 -5.43 -5.57 -8.45
C LEU A 222 -5.83 -6.74 -9.40
N PRO A 223 -6.13 -6.50 -10.69
CA PRO A 223 -6.63 -7.52 -11.61
C PRO A 223 -5.51 -8.36 -12.27
N THR A 224 -4.42 -8.60 -11.55
CA THR A 224 -3.29 -9.43 -11.96
C THR A 224 -2.69 -10.14 -10.76
N THR A 225 -1.75 -11.08 -10.99
CA THR A 225 -0.93 -11.66 -9.94
C THR A 225 -0.24 -10.56 -9.15
N PHE A 226 -0.22 -10.72 -7.83
CA PHE A 226 0.47 -9.79 -6.95
C PHE A 226 1.89 -10.32 -6.70
N ASP A 227 2.76 -10.04 -7.67
CA ASP A 227 4.16 -10.42 -7.65
C ASP A 227 4.96 -9.33 -6.94
N VAL A 228 5.82 -9.72 -6.00
CA VAL A 228 6.73 -8.82 -5.30
C VAL A 228 8.16 -9.26 -5.51
N TYR A 229 9.04 -8.28 -5.72
CA TYR A 229 10.46 -8.48 -5.92
C TYR A 229 11.25 -7.96 -4.73
N SER A 230 12.36 -8.62 -4.42
CA SER A 230 13.25 -8.21 -3.34
C SER A 230 14.70 -8.20 -3.78
N ASP A 231 15.42 -7.18 -3.33
CA ASP A 231 16.87 -7.12 -3.40
C ASP A 231 17.43 -7.62 -2.06
N GLY A 232 17.93 -8.85 -2.02
CA GLY A 232 18.32 -9.51 -0.78
C GLY A 232 17.12 -9.68 0.16
N ILE A 233 17.24 -9.13 1.38
CA ILE A 233 16.19 -9.16 2.40
C ILE A 233 15.32 -7.89 2.43
N ASP A 234 15.57 -6.90 1.57
CA ASP A 234 14.92 -5.58 1.61
C ASP A 234 13.48 -5.63 1.06
N LEU A 235 12.59 -6.34 1.77
CA LEU A 235 11.16 -6.46 1.44
C LEU A 235 10.31 -6.33 2.71
N VAL A 236 9.22 -5.57 2.62
CA VAL A 236 8.30 -5.27 3.74
C VAL A 236 7.68 -6.51 4.39
N VAL A 237 7.59 -7.64 3.68
CA VAL A 237 7.06 -8.89 4.26
C VAL A 237 7.88 -9.41 5.44
N PHE A 238 9.15 -9.06 5.53
CA PHE A 238 9.99 -9.40 6.68
C PHE A 238 9.69 -8.54 7.92
N GLU A 239 8.93 -7.44 7.80
CA GLU A 239 8.41 -6.69 8.95
C GLU A 239 7.32 -7.43 9.73
N GLU A 240 6.78 -8.52 9.17
CA GLU A 240 5.73 -9.32 9.82
C GLU A 240 6.19 -10.02 11.10
N PHE A 241 7.49 -10.27 11.25
CA PHE A 241 8.04 -11.05 12.36
C PHE A 241 9.31 -10.43 12.94
N GLY A 242 9.66 -10.84 14.18
CA GLY A 242 10.68 -10.19 14.98
C GLY A 242 12.09 -10.21 14.38
N SER A 243 12.53 -11.38 13.95
CA SER A 243 13.84 -11.55 13.34
C SER A 243 14.00 -10.81 12.01
N GLY A 244 12.96 -10.81 11.17
CA GLY A 244 12.94 -10.02 9.94
C GLY A 244 13.08 -8.52 10.22
N ARG A 245 12.32 -8.00 11.21
CA ARG A 245 12.45 -6.59 11.64
C ARG A 245 13.85 -6.25 12.12
N ALA A 246 14.50 -7.16 12.85
CA ALA A 246 15.86 -6.94 13.34
C ALA A 246 16.86 -6.77 12.18
N ALA A 247 16.79 -7.61 11.14
CA ALA A 247 17.61 -7.47 9.96
C ALA A 247 17.33 -6.17 9.19
N LEU A 248 16.03 -5.84 8.99
CA LEU A 248 15.65 -4.62 8.28
C LEU A 248 15.96 -3.32 9.04
N HIS A 249 16.14 -3.39 10.36
CA HIS A 249 16.58 -2.24 11.16
C HIS A 249 18.01 -1.82 10.82
N LEU A 250 18.88 -2.77 10.51
CA LEU A 250 20.27 -2.52 10.17
C LEU A 250 20.39 -2.03 8.72
N ARG A 251 20.86 -0.80 8.56
CA ARG A 251 21.06 -0.17 7.24
C ARG A 251 22.37 -0.64 6.60
N GLU A 252 23.43 -0.65 7.43
CA GLU A 252 24.75 -0.98 6.98
C GLU A 252 24.88 -2.49 6.73
N GLU A 253 25.41 -2.81 5.54
CA GLU A 253 25.52 -4.19 5.08
C GLU A 253 26.43 -5.03 5.99
N LEU A 254 27.53 -4.45 6.48
CA LEU A 254 28.47 -5.13 7.37
C LEU A 254 27.78 -5.61 8.66
N GLY A 255 27.14 -4.70 9.40
CA GLY A 255 26.45 -5.06 10.65
C GLY A 255 25.26 -5.99 10.40
N ARG A 256 24.60 -5.88 9.25
CA ARG A 256 23.54 -6.81 8.87
C ARG A 256 24.09 -8.22 8.61
N ASN A 257 25.20 -8.33 7.88
CA ASN A 257 25.83 -9.62 7.58
C ASN A 257 26.36 -10.30 8.85
N GLU A 258 26.90 -9.54 9.81
CA GLU A 258 27.24 -10.06 11.14
C GLU A 258 26.03 -10.68 11.84
N LEU A 259 24.89 -9.97 11.87
CA LEU A 259 23.64 -10.48 12.44
C LEU A 259 23.16 -11.74 11.72
N LEU A 260 23.14 -11.74 10.37
CA LEU A 260 22.66 -12.87 9.56
C LEU A 260 23.57 -14.11 9.67
N SER A 261 24.85 -13.93 10.06
CA SER A 261 25.81 -14.99 10.27
C SER A 261 25.71 -15.62 11.66
N ASP A 262 25.09 -14.91 12.63
CA ASP A 262 24.98 -15.39 14.01
C ASP A 262 24.01 -16.60 14.10
N GLU A 263 24.47 -17.69 14.71
CA GLU A 263 23.67 -18.91 14.80
C GLU A 263 22.42 -18.77 15.69
N ALA A 264 22.47 -17.94 16.73
CA ALA A 264 21.30 -17.73 17.58
C ALA A 264 20.23 -16.93 16.83
N TYR A 265 20.67 -15.95 16.02
CA TYR A 265 19.79 -15.23 15.13
C TYR A 265 19.19 -16.16 14.05
N ARG A 266 19.96 -17.04 13.41
CA ARG A 266 19.49 -18.00 12.42
C ARG A 266 18.43 -18.93 13.01
N ARG A 267 18.64 -19.42 14.24
CA ARG A 267 17.61 -20.22 14.96
C ARG A 267 16.35 -19.42 15.21
N TRP A 268 16.46 -18.15 15.61
CA TRP A 268 15.29 -17.29 15.81
C TRP A 268 14.56 -17.04 14.48
N PHE A 269 15.28 -16.75 13.39
CA PHE A 269 14.68 -16.54 12.07
C PHE A 269 13.93 -17.79 11.58
N ARG A 270 14.52 -18.99 11.73
CA ARG A 270 13.85 -20.26 11.41
C ARG A 270 12.55 -20.42 12.20
N ALA A 271 12.59 -20.21 13.52
CA ALA A 271 11.43 -20.32 14.39
C ALA A 271 10.29 -19.34 14.01
N ASP A 272 10.66 -18.08 13.68
CA ASP A 272 9.69 -17.09 13.21
C ASP A 272 9.11 -17.46 11.83
N PHE A 273 9.96 -17.91 10.91
CA PHE A 273 9.59 -18.28 9.55
C PHE A 273 8.61 -19.46 9.53
N GLU A 274 8.89 -20.50 10.32
CA GLU A 274 8.12 -21.75 10.37
C GLU A 274 6.85 -21.66 11.22
N LYS A 275 6.68 -20.59 11.99
CA LYS A 275 5.54 -20.40 12.89
C LYS A 275 4.20 -20.48 12.15
N LYS A 276 3.49 -21.61 12.28
CA LYS A 276 2.26 -21.91 11.51
C LYS A 276 1.09 -20.96 11.81
N PHE A 277 0.87 -20.61 13.06
CA PHE A 277 -0.27 -19.79 13.51
C PHE A 277 0.16 -18.33 13.76
N SER A 278 0.45 -17.61 12.70
CA SER A 278 0.71 -16.16 12.75
C SER A 278 -0.11 -15.46 11.68
N SER A 279 -0.59 -14.25 11.98
CA SER A 279 -1.14 -13.38 10.94
C SER A 279 -0.03 -13.04 9.96
N ARG A 280 -0.25 -13.24 8.68
CA ARG A 280 0.75 -13.01 7.63
C ARG A 280 0.09 -12.67 6.29
N VAL A 281 0.78 -11.86 5.52
CA VAL A 281 0.47 -11.58 4.12
C VAL A 281 1.30 -12.49 3.21
N TRP A 282 2.57 -12.67 3.51
CA TRP A 282 3.42 -13.62 2.80
C TRP A 282 3.24 -15.03 3.34
N HIS A 283 3.06 -16.00 2.43
CA HIS A 283 2.86 -17.42 2.78
C HIS A 283 4.13 -18.10 3.33
N ARG A 284 5.29 -17.42 3.28
CA ARG A 284 6.59 -17.87 3.79
C ARG A 284 7.01 -19.23 3.21
N ASP A 285 6.99 -19.31 1.89
CA ASP A 285 7.44 -20.49 1.15
C ASP A 285 8.56 -20.09 0.19
N PHE A 286 9.76 -20.54 0.47
CA PHE A 286 10.92 -20.30 -0.37
C PHE A 286 10.97 -21.17 -1.64
N ALA A 287 10.11 -22.19 -1.77
CA ALA A 287 9.89 -22.87 -3.03
C ALA A 287 9.15 -21.98 -4.06
N ASP A 288 8.48 -20.92 -3.59
CA ASP A 288 7.86 -19.89 -4.43
C ASP A 288 8.75 -18.64 -4.60
N ALA A 289 9.95 -18.64 -4.04
CA ALA A 289 10.91 -17.55 -4.13
C ALA A 289 11.92 -17.79 -5.26
N GLN A 290 11.59 -17.34 -6.47
CA GLN A 290 12.43 -17.55 -7.67
C GLN A 290 13.52 -16.49 -7.77
N ILE A 291 14.75 -16.91 -7.96
CA ILE A 291 15.92 -16.05 -8.14
C ILE A 291 15.94 -15.52 -9.57
N THR A 292 15.84 -14.22 -9.74
CA THR A 292 15.80 -13.57 -11.05
C THR A 292 17.13 -13.00 -11.47
N GLU A 293 17.93 -12.51 -10.48
CA GLU A 293 19.26 -11.95 -10.72
C GLU A 293 20.18 -12.34 -9.56
N CYS A 294 21.40 -12.74 -9.88
CA CYS A 294 22.45 -13.00 -8.90
C CYS A 294 23.82 -12.93 -9.60
N PRO A 295 24.90 -12.46 -8.92
CA PRO A 295 26.25 -12.57 -9.43
C PRO A 295 26.69 -14.02 -9.69
N ASP A 296 26.20 -14.97 -8.91
CA ASP A 296 26.31 -16.40 -9.18
C ASP A 296 25.26 -16.84 -10.19
N ALA A 297 25.65 -16.99 -11.45
CA ALA A 297 24.76 -17.41 -12.53
C ALA A 297 24.17 -18.82 -12.33
N SER A 298 24.80 -19.68 -11.51
CA SER A 298 24.37 -21.07 -11.30
C SER A 298 23.06 -21.18 -10.52
N VAL A 299 22.69 -20.14 -9.76
CA VAL A 299 21.45 -20.10 -8.97
C VAL A 299 20.32 -19.34 -9.68
N VAL A 300 20.61 -18.59 -10.75
CA VAL A 300 19.58 -17.81 -11.47
C VAL A 300 18.58 -18.75 -12.13
N GLY A 301 17.29 -18.44 -11.98
CA GLY A 301 16.19 -19.28 -12.47
C GLY A 301 15.74 -20.39 -11.51
N LYS A 302 16.55 -20.72 -10.49
CA LYS A 302 16.15 -21.63 -9.41
C LYS A 302 15.32 -20.90 -8.36
N ASN A 303 14.57 -21.66 -7.56
CA ASN A 303 14.03 -21.13 -6.32
C ASN A 303 14.99 -21.38 -5.14
N VAL A 304 14.80 -20.67 -4.04
CA VAL A 304 15.69 -20.77 -2.87
C VAL A 304 15.67 -22.17 -2.25
N ALA A 305 14.55 -22.89 -2.34
CA ALA A 305 14.47 -24.26 -1.82
C ALA A 305 15.29 -25.26 -2.67
N GLU A 306 15.39 -25.06 -3.98
CA GLU A 306 16.27 -25.85 -4.86
C GLU A 306 17.74 -25.63 -4.50
N VAL A 307 18.15 -24.38 -4.29
CA VAL A 307 19.51 -24.04 -3.85
C VAL A 307 19.82 -24.66 -2.48
N ALA A 308 18.87 -24.62 -1.56
CA ALA A 308 19.02 -25.26 -0.24
C ALA A 308 19.24 -26.77 -0.35
N ALA A 309 18.46 -27.44 -1.21
CA ALA A 309 18.59 -28.89 -1.45
C ALA A 309 19.96 -29.25 -2.07
N GLU A 310 20.43 -28.47 -3.03
CA GLU A 310 21.76 -28.66 -3.65
C GLU A 310 22.90 -28.44 -2.64
N ARG A 311 22.76 -27.47 -1.74
CA ARG A 311 23.76 -27.20 -0.68
C ARG A 311 23.64 -28.16 0.51
N GLY A 312 22.57 -28.95 0.60
CA GLY A 312 22.31 -29.86 1.73
C GLY A 312 22.07 -29.14 3.07
N ILE A 313 21.49 -27.94 3.03
CA ILE A 313 21.25 -27.08 4.21
C ILE A 313 19.79 -26.68 4.35
N HIS A 314 19.42 -26.11 5.49
CA HIS A 314 18.08 -25.62 5.73
C HIS A 314 17.74 -24.44 4.81
N VAL A 315 16.51 -24.36 4.32
CA VAL A 315 16.08 -23.35 3.34
C VAL A 315 16.25 -21.90 3.82
N VAL A 316 16.06 -21.64 5.11
CA VAL A 316 16.31 -20.32 5.71
C VAL A 316 17.80 -19.99 5.66
N ASP A 317 18.68 -20.97 5.92
CA ASP A 317 20.12 -20.73 5.87
C ASP A 317 20.58 -20.46 4.45
N ALA A 318 20.09 -21.20 3.47
CA ALA A 318 20.39 -20.95 2.07
C ALA A 318 19.98 -19.53 1.66
N PHE A 319 18.81 -19.06 2.11
CA PHE A 319 18.37 -17.69 1.87
C PHE A 319 19.31 -16.67 2.53
N LEU A 320 19.64 -16.87 3.81
CA LEU A 320 20.50 -15.94 4.54
C LEU A 320 21.93 -15.92 3.97
N ASP A 321 22.46 -17.08 3.56
CA ASP A 321 23.77 -17.18 2.89
C ASP A 321 23.78 -16.42 1.57
N LEU A 322 22.76 -16.58 0.73
CA LEU A 322 22.63 -15.81 -0.51
C LEU A 322 22.57 -14.30 -0.26
N VAL A 323 21.91 -13.88 0.82
CA VAL A 323 21.87 -12.45 1.23
C VAL A 323 23.24 -11.97 1.68
N ILE A 324 23.99 -12.78 2.46
CA ILE A 324 25.35 -12.43 2.93
C ILE A 324 26.34 -12.41 1.76
N GLU A 325 26.29 -13.42 0.88
CA GLU A 325 27.20 -13.58 -0.24
C GLU A 325 27.05 -12.49 -1.31
N HIS A 326 25.81 -12.05 -1.57
CA HIS A 326 25.51 -11.22 -2.73
C HIS A 326 24.78 -9.91 -2.41
N GLY A 327 24.34 -9.69 -1.17
CA GLY A 327 23.67 -8.47 -0.73
C GLY A 327 22.46 -8.14 -1.62
N ARG A 328 22.37 -6.88 -2.03
CA ARG A 328 21.30 -6.38 -2.91
C ARG A 328 21.39 -6.85 -4.36
N LYS A 329 22.47 -7.49 -4.76
CA LYS A 329 22.63 -8.08 -6.10
C LYS A 329 21.92 -9.44 -6.20
N PHE A 330 21.54 -10.06 -5.08
CA PHE A 330 20.65 -11.19 -5.03
C PHE A 330 19.22 -10.71 -5.15
N ARG A 331 18.62 -10.88 -6.33
CA ARG A 331 17.25 -10.45 -6.61
C ARG A 331 16.35 -11.67 -6.82
N TRP A 332 15.23 -11.69 -6.14
CA TRP A 332 14.24 -12.76 -6.23
C TRP A 332 12.82 -12.21 -6.23
N HIS A 333 11.85 -13.01 -6.66
CA HIS A 333 10.45 -12.65 -6.61
C HIS A 333 9.60 -13.78 -6.00
N THR A 334 8.43 -13.42 -5.48
CA THR A 334 7.39 -14.35 -5.05
C THR A 334 6.01 -13.77 -5.34
N THR A 335 5.03 -14.65 -5.57
CA THR A 335 3.64 -14.23 -5.77
C THR A 335 2.89 -14.36 -4.45
N ILE A 336 2.47 -13.24 -3.86
CA ILE A 336 1.77 -13.23 -2.57
C ILE A 336 0.26 -13.42 -2.69
N ALA A 337 -0.36 -12.99 -3.81
CA ALA A 337 -1.80 -13.08 -4.00
C ALA A 337 -2.21 -13.17 -5.49
N ASN A 338 -3.49 -13.43 -5.73
CA ASN A 338 -4.16 -13.41 -7.04
C ASN A 338 -3.62 -14.44 -8.07
N HIS A 339 -2.96 -15.48 -7.61
CA HIS A 339 -2.42 -16.55 -8.45
C HIS A 339 -3.49 -17.45 -9.07
N ARG A 340 -4.70 -17.49 -8.50
CA ARG A 340 -5.83 -18.30 -8.95
C ARG A 340 -6.76 -17.50 -9.86
N LYS A 341 -6.53 -17.53 -11.17
CA LYS A 341 -7.30 -16.75 -12.17
C LYS A 341 -8.82 -16.71 -11.90
N ARG A 342 -9.46 -17.87 -11.65
CA ARG A 342 -10.91 -17.95 -11.40
C ARG A 342 -11.36 -17.25 -10.10
N LYS A 343 -10.51 -17.20 -9.09
CA LYS A 343 -10.82 -16.50 -7.83
C LYS A 343 -10.69 -15.00 -8.03
N MET A 344 -9.67 -14.57 -8.75
CA MET A 344 -9.48 -13.19 -9.18
C MET A 344 -10.68 -12.71 -10.01
N ASP A 345 -11.13 -13.48 -11.03
CA ASP A 345 -12.32 -13.17 -11.84
C ASP A 345 -13.58 -12.96 -10.97
N LYS A 346 -13.77 -13.80 -9.95
CA LYS A 346 -14.89 -13.66 -9.00
C LYS A 346 -14.77 -12.40 -8.13
N LEU A 347 -13.55 -12.06 -7.69
CA LEU A 347 -13.32 -10.85 -6.92
C LEU A 347 -13.62 -9.60 -7.74
N ILE A 348 -13.13 -9.52 -8.97
CA ILE A 348 -13.37 -8.40 -9.88
C ILE A 348 -14.89 -8.15 -10.06
N ASN A 349 -15.70 -9.21 -10.12
CA ASN A 349 -17.17 -9.14 -10.25
C ASN A 349 -17.90 -9.00 -8.91
N SER A 350 -17.19 -8.99 -7.79
CA SER A 350 -17.84 -8.91 -6.48
C SER A 350 -18.39 -7.51 -6.22
N PRO A 351 -19.60 -7.39 -5.66
CA PRO A 351 -20.16 -6.09 -5.28
C PRO A 351 -19.23 -5.32 -4.35
N GLY A 352 -19.06 -4.03 -4.62
CA GLY A 352 -18.21 -3.17 -3.82
C GLY A 352 -16.70 -3.39 -4.01
N VAL A 353 -16.30 -4.14 -5.03
CA VAL A 353 -14.90 -4.28 -5.46
C VAL A 353 -14.67 -3.42 -6.70
N THR A 354 -13.77 -2.46 -6.59
CA THR A 354 -13.32 -1.61 -7.70
C THR A 354 -11.94 -2.05 -8.16
N VAL A 355 -11.68 -1.95 -9.46
CA VAL A 355 -10.37 -2.25 -10.04
C VAL A 355 -9.50 -1.01 -9.90
N GLY A 356 -8.39 -1.14 -9.23
CA GLY A 356 -7.42 -0.05 -9.04
C GLY A 356 -6.64 -0.23 -7.75
N PHE A 357 -5.47 -0.24 -7.83
CA PHE A 357 -4.25 0.23 -7.21
C PHE A 357 -3.10 -0.32 -8.07
N SER A 358 -2.24 0.55 -8.49
CA SER A 358 -1.15 0.17 -9.39
C SER A 358 0.20 0.24 -8.72
N ASP A 359 0.30 0.91 -7.57
CA ASP A 359 1.56 1.35 -6.97
C ASP A 359 2.51 1.97 -8.01
N ALA A 360 1.92 2.58 -9.05
CA ALA A 360 2.65 3.24 -10.11
C ALA A 360 3.29 4.54 -9.57
N GLY A 361 4.60 4.66 -9.70
CA GLY A 361 5.37 5.75 -9.12
C GLY A 361 5.85 5.51 -7.69
N ALA A 362 5.41 4.41 -7.07
CA ALA A 362 5.80 3.92 -5.76
C ALA A 362 6.40 2.51 -5.90
N HIS A 363 7.07 2.02 -4.87
CA HIS A 363 7.59 0.64 -4.80
C HIS A 363 8.36 0.17 -6.05
N LEU A 364 9.04 1.08 -6.76
CA LEU A 364 9.57 0.88 -8.10
C LEU A 364 10.46 -0.36 -8.26
N ARG A 365 11.15 -0.77 -7.20
CA ARG A 365 11.98 -1.96 -7.20
C ARG A 365 11.24 -3.23 -6.77
N ASN A 366 10.16 -3.09 -6.00
CA ASN A 366 9.50 -4.23 -5.36
C ASN A 366 8.22 -4.63 -6.08
N MET A 367 7.41 -3.67 -6.51
CA MET A 367 6.15 -3.90 -7.20
C MET A 367 5.69 -2.62 -7.90
N ALA A 368 5.29 -2.73 -9.14
CA ALA A 368 4.70 -1.63 -9.89
C ALA A 368 3.83 -2.19 -11.00
N PHE A 369 2.54 -1.92 -10.94
CA PHE A 369 1.55 -2.52 -11.83
C PHE A 369 0.97 -1.46 -12.78
N TYR A 370 1.84 -0.71 -13.47
CA TYR A 370 1.46 0.38 -14.38
C TYR A 370 0.43 -0.02 -15.43
N ASN A 371 0.48 -1.26 -15.88
CA ASN A 371 -0.37 -1.80 -16.94
C ASN A 371 -1.60 -2.57 -16.44
N PHE A 372 -2.00 -2.40 -15.17
CA PHE A 372 -3.10 -3.17 -14.57
C PHE A 372 -4.41 -3.07 -15.36
N GLY A 373 -4.72 -1.91 -15.93
CA GLY A 373 -5.92 -1.71 -16.75
C GLY A 373 -5.90 -2.57 -18.01
N ILE A 374 -4.77 -2.55 -18.74
CA ILE A 374 -4.58 -3.40 -19.92
C ILE A 374 -4.58 -4.88 -19.54
N ARG A 375 -4.03 -5.24 -18.39
CA ARG A 375 -4.06 -6.63 -17.89
C ARG A 375 -5.48 -7.10 -17.59
N LEU A 376 -6.37 -6.21 -17.10
CA LEU A 376 -7.79 -6.55 -16.97
C LEU A 376 -8.41 -6.87 -18.33
N LEU A 377 -8.21 -6.02 -19.34
CA LEU A 377 -8.74 -6.24 -20.68
C LEU A 377 -8.18 -7.52 -21.30
N HIS A 378 -6.88 -7.76 -21.16
CA HIS A 378 -6.25 -9.01 -21.58
C HIS A 378 -6.86 -10.23 -20.87
N ARG A 379 -7.09 -10.13 -19.55
CA ARG A 379 -7.73 -11.23 -18.79
C ARG A 379 -9.16 -11.51 -19.26
N VAL A 380 -9.92 -10.48 -19.59
CA VAL A 380 -11.27 -10.64 -20.17
C VAL A 380 -11.20 -11.38 -21.50
N HIS A 381 -10.28 -10.97 -22.37
CA HIS A 381 -10.06 -11.61 -23.68
C HIS A 381 -9.62 -13.08 -23.52
N GLU A 382 -8.66 -13.39 -22.66
CA GLU A 382 -8.26 -14.77 -22.35
C GLU A 382 -9.47 -15.64 -21.91
N ALA A 383 -10.31 -15.10 -21.02
CA ALA A 383 -11.46 -15.83 -20.51
C ALA A 383 -12.50 -16.10 -21.61
N GLU A 384 -12.63 -15.18 -22.57
CA GLU A 384 -13.50 -15.36 -23.74
C GLU A 384 -12.94 -16.43 -24.67
N CYS A 385 -11.64 -16.43 -24.99
CA CYS A 385 -10.96 -17.45 -25.75
C CYS A 385 -11.07 -18.84 -25.10
N ASP A 386 -10.96 -18.90 -23.78
CA ASP A 386 -11.13 -20.13 -22.99
C ASP A 386 -12.62 -20.60 -22.90
N ARG A 387 -13.55 -19.89 -23.56
CA ARG A 387 -15.01 -20.13 -23.47
C ARG A 387 -15.54 -20.09 -22.04
N ARG A 388 -14.97 -19.23 -21.20
CA ARG A 388 -15.34 -19.02 -19.80
C ARG A 388 -15.40 -17.52 -19.45
N PRO A 389 -16.18 -16.72 -20.22
CA PRO A 389 -16.26 -15.31 -19.99
C PRO A 389 -16.80 -15.03 -18.59
N PHE A 390 -16.24 -14.04 -17.91
CA PHE A 390 -16.69 -13.60 -16.60
C PHE A 390 -17.23 -12.17 -16.61
N MET A 391 -16.89 -11.38 -17.61
CA MET A 391 -17.50 -10.06 -17.91
C MET A 391 -17.29 -9.71 -19.38
N SER A 392 -18.01 -8.71 -19.87
CA SER A 392 -17.80 -8.15 -21.21
C SER A 392 -16.67 -7.12 -21.20
N VAL A 393 -16.07 -6.84 -22.37
CA VAL A 393 -15.11 -5.75 -22.55
C VAL A 393 -15.72 -4.41 -22.12
N ALA A 394 -16.97 -4.14 -22.50
CA ALA A 394 -17.69 -2.91 -22.10
C ALA A 394 -17.77 -2.76 -20.57
N THR A 395 -18.06 -3.86 -19.84
CA THR A 395 -18.06 -3.85 -18.38
C THR A 395 -16.67 -3.59 -17.82
N ALA A 396 -15.63 -4.17 -18.41
CA ALA A 396 -14.26 -3.95 -17.97
C ALA A 396 -13.83 -2.49 -18.17
N VAL A 397 -14.14 -1.90 -19.31
CA VAL A 397 -13.89 -0.47 -19.59
C VAL A 397 -14.65 0.41 -18.60
N HIS A 398 -15.93 0.14 -18.35
CA HIS A 398 -16.72 0.87 -17.36
C HIS A 398 -16.09 0.81 -15.95
N LYS A 399 -15.59 -0.35 -15.54
CA LYS A 399 -14.90 -0.52 -14.24
C LYS A 399 -13.59 0.27 -14.14
N LEU A 400 -12.90 0.50 -15.24
CA LEU A 400 -11.64 1.25 -15.31
C LEU A 400 -11.84 2.77 -15.46
N SER A 401 -13.04 3.22 -15.79
CA SER A 401 -13.37 4.61 -16.11
C SER A 401 -14.54 5.14 -15.26
N ALA A 402 -15.75 5.06 -15.75
CA ALA A 402 -16.93 5.68 -15.17
C ALA A 402 -17.23 5.21 -13.73
N GLU A 403 -17.11 3.91 -13.43
CA GLU A 403 -17.34 3.39 -12.06
C GLU A 403 -16.41 4.06 -11.03
N LEU A 404 -15.15 4.31 -11.39
CA LEU A 404 -14.20 4.99 -10.53
C LEU A 404 -14.49 6.48 -10.43
N ALA A 405 -14.75 7.14 -11.55
CA ALA A 405 -15.04 8.56 -11.62
C ALA A 405 -16.29 8.91 -10.78
N ASP A 406 -17.36 8.14 -10.93
CA ASP A 406 -18.61 8.30 -10.16
C ASP A 406 -18.38 8.10 -8.65
N PHE A 407 -17.61 7.07 -8.28
CA PHE A 407 -17.31 6.83 -6.87
C PHE A 407 -16.45 7.93 -6.25
N TYR A 408 -15.40 8.38 -6.95
CA TYR A 408 -14.55 9.47 -6.48
C TYR A 408 -15.20 10.84 -6.60
N GLY A 409 -16.23 10.98 -7.45
CA GLY A 409 -16.94 12.24 -7.70
C GLY A 409 -16.09 13.19 -8.54
N VAL A 410 -15.39 12.66 -9.53
CA VAL A 410 -14.61 13.44 -10.51
C VAL A 410 -15.35 13.46 -11.85
N ASP A 411 -15.25 14.60 -12.55
CA ASP A 411 -15.83 14.77 -13.88
C ASP A 411 -14.92 14.16 -14.94
N ALA A 412 -15.04 12.84 -15.12
CA ALA A 412 -14.24 12.03 -16.06
C ALA A 412 -14.91 10.68 -16.33
N GLY A 413 -14.34 9.91 -17.27
CA GLY A 413 -14.68 8.51 -17.50
C GLY A 413 -16.00 8.26 -18.21
N HIS A 414 -16.69 9.28 -18.66
CA HIS A 414 -17.90 9.23 -19.52
C HIS A 414 -17.60 9.80 -20.88
N LEU A 415 -18.39 9.43 -21.89
CA LEU A 415 -18.33 9.93 -23.27
C LEU A 415 -19.68 10.44 -23.71
N ARG A 416 -20.14 11.56 -23.12
CA ARG A 416 -21.38 12.24 -23.47
C ARG A 416 -21.08 13.54 -24.17
N ALA A 417 -22.03 14.08 -24.93
CA ALA A 417 -21.85 15.40 -25.51
C ALA A 417 -21.60 16.45 -24.41
N GLY A 418 -20.50 17.14 -24.46
CA GLY A 418 -20.06 18.13 -23.48
C GLY A 418 -19.09 17.59 -22.41
N ASP A 419 -18.87 16.28 -22.33
CA ASP A 419 -17.87 15.70 -21.43
C ASP A 419 -16.44 15.97 -21.93
N ARG A 420 -15.45 15.79 -21.04
CA ARG A 420 -14.04 15.87 -21.39
C ARG A 420 -13.68 14.74 -22.36
N GLY A 421 -12.94 15.09 -23.40
CA GLY A 421 -12.50 14.14 -24.43
C GLY A 421 -11.26 13.30 -24.05
N ASP A 422 -11.20 12.82 -22.82
CA ASP A 422 -10.11 11.94 -22.34
C ASP A 422 -10.40 10.51 -22.80
N ILE A 423 -9.69 10.03 -23.83
CA ILE A 423 -9.86 8.72 -24.46
C ILE A 423 -8.59 7.89 -24.32
#